data_2f88f4d20321158e27781f4df626ebe0
#
_entry.id   2f88f4d20321158e27781f4df626ebe0
#
_cell.length_a   1.000
_cell.length_b   1.000
_cell.length_c   1.000
_cell.angle_alpha   90.00
_cell.angle_beta   90.00
_cell.angle_gamma   90.00
#
_symmetry.space_group_name_H-M   'P 1'
#
loop_
_entity.id
_entity.type
_entity.pdbx_description
1 polymer ?
#
loop_
_entity_poly.entity_id
_entity_poly.type
_entity_poly.pdbx_seq_one_letter_code
_entity_poly.pdbx_strand_id
1 'polypeptide(L)'
;MIKLLWNTQNQNISGTNKQNYKDISGDKGWGLYHKNNSDEWIFNILKKVQFKLIKGEAELEIEDILIIVDSSVEKREEFYSKLKLICSKMFLIHLGDETGTYDLTSIYNKFNFVWRTFCLNKFFNNKKISCIPIGYKSGVCLIKQEDARKNKWAFIGTPHRSSRHDILFQYSDIKPSFCHKTKKFNKNIIDTIQMSKILSATEFIPC
;
A
#
# COMPACT_ATOMS: atom_id res chain seq x y z
N MET A 1 -5.55 1.87 -25.00
CA MET A 1 -4.99 0.76 -24.13
C MET A 1 -5.05 1.17 -22.67
N ILE A 2 -5.02 0.22 -21.69
CA ILE A 2 -4.85 0.58 -20.28
C ILE A 2 -3.36 0.69 -19.97
N LYS A 3 -2.95 1.84 -19.44
CA LYS A 3 -1.60 2.14 -18.99
C LYS A 3 -1.60 2.26 -17.46
N LEU A 4 -0.60 1.71 -16.80
CA LEU A 4 -0.39 1.85 -15.36
C LEU A 4 0.87 2.66 -15.12
N LEU A 5 0.74 3.78 -14.42
CA LEU A 5 1.84 4.59 -13.94
C LEU A 5 1.96 4.42 -12.43
N TRP A 6 3.08 3.88 -11.99
CA TRP A 6 3.36 3.71 -10.57
C TRP A 6 4.25 4.83 -10.08
N ASN A 7 3.66 5.75 -9.33
CA ASN A 7 4.32 6.98 -8.91
C ASN A 7 4.50 6.99 -7.38
N THR A 8 5.37 6.11 -6.86
CA THR A 8 5.70 6.09 -5.45
C THR A 8 6.94 6.95 -5.16
N GLN A 9 7.07 7.44 -3.92
CA GLN A 9 8.23 8.27 -3.50
C GLN A 9 9.58 7.59 -3.75
N ASN A 10 9.62 6.28 -3.79
CA ASN A 10 10.85 5.51 -3.93
C ASN A 10 11.45 5.53 -5.34
N GLN A 11 10.74 6.03 -6.35
CA GLN A 11 11.30 6.20 -7.70
C GLN A 11 12.34 7.33 -7.77
N ASN A 12 12.30 8.28 -6.83
CA ASN A 12 13.22 9.42 -6.78
C ASN A 12 14.38 9.25 -5.78
N ILE A 13 14.51 8.11 -5.14
CA ILE A 13 15.69 7.84 -4.33
C ILE A 13 16.81 7.48 -5.29
N SER A 14 17.54 8.54 -5.68
CA SER A 14 18.75 8.48 -6.45
C SER A 14 19.68 7.35 -5.99
N GLY A 15 19.96 6.44 -6.89
CA GLY A 15 21.25 5.76 -6.97
C GLY A 15 21.51 4.56 -6.08
N THR A 16 20.88 4.34 -4.94
CA THR A 16 21.39 3.37 -3.97
C THR A 16 20.58 2.09 -3.78
N ASN A 17 19.36 1.98 -4.33
CA ASN A 17 18.49 0.82 -4.05
C ASN A 17 17.88 0.13 -5.27
N LYS A 18 18.48 0.20 -6.45
CA LYS A 18 18.04 -0.60 -7.61
C LYS A 18 18.06 -2.12 -7.35
N GLN A 19 18.86 -2.57 -6.38
CA GLN A 19 18.97 -3.99 -6.00
C GLN A 19 17.80 -4.53 -5.18
N ASN A 20 16.91 -3.69 -4.68
CA ASN A 20 15.80 -4.09 -3.81
C ASN A 20 14.46 -4.29 -4.52
N TYR A 21 14.40 -4.07 -5.81
CA TYR A 21 13.20 -4.35 -6.61
C TYR A 21 13.25 -5.79 -7.09
N LYS A 22 12.25 -6.57 -6.75
CA LYS A 22 12.07 -7.92 -7.23
C LYS A 22 10.87 -7.96 -8.18
N ASP A 23 11.04 -8.60 -9.32
CA ASP A 23 9.96 -8.87 -10.23
C ASP A 23 8.92 -9.78 -9.54
N ILE A 24 7.70 -9.29 -9.39
CA ILE A 24 6.62 -10.04 -8.72
C ILE A 24 6.01 -11.07 -9.66
N SER A 25 6.11 -10.85 -10.96
CA SER A 25 5.45 -11.67 -11.96
C SER A 25 6.27 -12.88 -12.41
N GLY A 26 7.49 -13.04 -11.92
CA GLY A 26 8.42 -14.09 -12.35
C GLY A 26 8.87 -13.91 -13.80
N ASP A 27 7.97 -13.84 -14.76
CA ASP A 27 8.27 -13.77 -16.19
C ASP A 27 7.68 -12.53 -16.88
N LYS A 28 6.95 -11.69 -16.18
CA LYS A 28 6.15 -10.61 -16.82
C LYS A 28 6.62 -9.19 -16.52
N GLY A 29 7.75 -9.00 -15.89
CA GLY A 29 8.43 -7.69 -15.78
C GLY A 29 7.64 -6.59 -15.09
N TRP A 30 6.93 -6.89 -14.02
CA TRP A 30 6.22 -5.88 -13.20
C TRP A 30 7.18 -4.95 -12.46
N GLY A 31 8.43 -5.29 -12.40
CA GLY A 31 9.65 -4.49 -12.17
C GLY A 31 9.71 -3.50 -11.03
N LEU A 32 8.68 -3.32 -10.21
CA LEU A 32 8.62 -2.24 -9.22
C LEU A 32 8.23 -2.70 -7.81
N TYR A 33 8.30 -3.99 -7.55
CA TYR A 33 8.07 -4.52 -6.23
C TYR A 33 9.22 -4.17 -5.29
N HIS A 34 8.93 -3.45 -4.24
CA HIS A 34 9.86 -3.21 -3.14
C HIS A 34 9.44 -4.07 -1.94
N LYS A 35 10.26 -5.06 -1.57
CA LYS A 35 9.93 -6.04 -0.50
C LYS A 35 9.59 -5.42 0.86
N ASN A 36 9.91 -4.15 1.07
CA ASN A 36 9.61 -3.42 2.31
C ASN A 36 8.35 -2.56 2.20
N ASN A 37 7.71 -2.51 1.03
CA ASN A 37 6.50 -1.73 0.80
C ASN A 37 5.24 -2.59 0.93
N SER A 38 4.10 -1.95 0.90
CA SER A 38 2.79 -2.60 0.94
C SER A 38 2.13 -2.63 -0.44
N ASP A 39 2.89 -2.83 -1.49
CA ASP A 39 2.45 -2.61 -2.87
C ASP A 39 1.94 -3.87 -3.56
N GLU A 40 2.36 -5.05 -3.09
CA GLU A 40 2.00 -6.34 -3.69
C GLU A 40 0.49 -6.54 -3.78
N TRP A 41 -0.26 -6.11 -2.78
CA TRP A 41 -1.70 -6.25 -2.76
C TRP A 41 -2.41 -5.44 -3.86
N ILE A 42 -1.84 -4.29 -4.26
CA ILE A 42 -2.34 -3.51 -5.40
C ILE A 42 -2.20 -4.30 -6.70
N PHE A 43 -1.05 -4.94 -6.93
CA PHE A 43 -0.86 -5.80 -8.09
C PHE A 43 -1.83 -6.98 -8.06
N ASN A 44 -2.11 -7.55 -6.89
CA ASN A 44 -3.09 -8.61 -6.75
C ASN A 44 -4.52 -8.15 -7.09
N ILE A 45 -4.89 -6.91 -6.78
CA ILE A 45 -6.15 -6.31 -7.24
C ILE A 45 -6.16 -6.18 -8.77
N LEU A 46 -5.08 -5.69 -9.35
CA LEU A 46 -4.96 -5.38 -10.77
C LEU A 46 -4.65 -6.61 -11.64
N LYS A 47 -4.34 -7.79 -11.08
CA LYS A 47 -3.86 -8.97 -11.84
C LYS A 47 -4.80 -9.46 -12.95
N LYS A 48 -6.11 -9.15 -12.86
CA LYS A 48 -7.09 -9.48 -13.89
C LYS A 48 -7.24 -8.39 -14.96
N VAL A 49 -6.61 -7.23 -14.76
CA VAL A 49 -6.65 -6.11 -15.69
C VAL A 49 -5.45 -6.23 -16.63
N GLN A 50 -5.72 -6.27 -17.93
CA GLN A 50 -4.63 -6.22 -18.91
C GLN A 50 -4.16 -4.78 -19.06
N PHE A 51 -2.94 -4.48 -18.66
CA PHE A 51 -2.35 -3.15 -18.78
C PHE A 51 -0.88 -3.21 -19.16
N LYS A 52 -0.38 -2.09 -19.69
CA LYS A 52 1.05 -1.85 -19.91
C LYS A 52 1.57 -0.95 -18.78
N LEU A 53 2.63 -1.38 -18.10
CA LEU A 53 3.33 -0.52 -17.15
C LEU A 53 4.15 0.52 -17.93
N ILE A 54 4.02 1.79 -17.55
CA ILE A 54 4.74 2.90 -18.15
C ILE A 54 5.59 3.64 -17.13
N LYS A 55 6.65 4.31 -17.60
CA LYS A 55 7.58 5.05 -16.75
C LYS A 55 7.32 6.55 -16.71
N GLY A 56 6.55 7.06 -17.65
CA GLY A 56 6.28 8.48 -17.74
C GLY A 56 5.30 8.85 -18.86
N GLU A 57 5.08 10.15 -19.01
CA GLU A 57 4.11 10.71 -19.94
C GLU A 57 4.41 10.47 -21.42
N ALA A 58 5.70 10.32 -21.77
CA ALA A 58 6.12 10.08 -23.16
C ALA A 58 5.59 8.76 -23.77
N GLU A 59 5.08 7.85 -22.91
CA GLU A 59 4.51 6.58 -23.34
C GLU A 59 2.97 6.62 -23.44
N LEU A 60 2.35 7.81 -23.26
CA LEU A 60 0.90 7.98 -23.28
C LEU A 60 0.39 8.42 -24.66
N GLU A 61 -0.78 7.93 -24.99
CA GLU A 61 -1.57 8.32 -26.16
C GLU A 61 -2.95 8.83 -25.75
N ILE A 62 -3.59 9.64 -26.58
CA ILE A 62 -4.83 10.34 -26.26
C ILE A 62 -5.99 9.39 -25.92
N GLU A 63 -6.02 8.22 -26.53
CA GLU A 63 -7.04 7.19 -26.36
C GLU A 63 -6.77 6.26 -25.14
N ASP A 64 -5.64 6.45 -24.45
CA ASP A 64 -5.28 5.59 -23.35
C ASP A 64 -6.16 5.84 -22.11
N ILE A 65 -6.39 4.76 -21.37
CA ILE A 65 -6.94 4.79 -20.02
C ILE A 65 -5.75 4.73 -19.06
N LEU A 66 -5.55 5.78 -18.29
CA LEU A 66 -4.43 5.88 -17.37
C LEU A 66 -4.85 5.56 -15.95
N ILE A 67 -4.25 4.55 -15.34
CA ILE A 67 -4.34 4.28 -13.90
C ILE A 67 -3.04 4.74 -13.26
N ILE A 68 -3.14 5.58 -12.23
CA ILE A 68 -1.99 6.07 -11.47
C ILE A 68 -2.06 5.50 -10.06
N VAL A 69 -0.95 4.97 -9.56
CA VAL A 69 -0.78 4.60 -8.16
C VAL A 69 0.21 5.57 -7.53
N ASP A 70 -0.21 6.31 -6.51
CA ASP A 70 0.62 7.34 -5.88
C ASP A 70 0.34 7.47 -4.37
N SER A 71 1.40 7.73 -3.61
CA SER A 71 1.36 7.97 -2.16
C SER A 71 1.62 9.43 -1.76
N SER A 72 1.96 10.30 -2.71
CA SER A 72 2.34 11.70 -2.49
C SER A 72 1.64 12.64 -3.45
N VAL A 73 0.35 12.45 -3.55
CA VAL A 73 -0.55 13.13 -4.50
C VAL A 73 -0.50 14.64 -4.33
N GLU A 74 -0.41 15.12 -3.09
CA GLU A 74 -0.38 16.55 -2.73
C GLU A 74 0.78 17.35 -3.37
N LYS A 75 1.84 16.65 -3.77
CA LYS A 75 3.05 17.26 -4.37
C LYS A 75 3.05 17.28 -5.88
N ARG A 76 1.99 16.81 -6.54
CA ARG A 76 2.01 16.47 -7.96
C ARG A 76 0.87 17.09 -8.78
N GLU A 77 0.25 18.13 -8.28
CA GLU A 77 -0.91 18.73 -8.94
C GLU A 77 -0.61 19.18 -10.38
N GLU A 78 0.55 19.83 -10.59
CA GLU A 78 0.98 20.28 -11.91
C GLU A 78 1.21 19.08 -12.86
N PHE A 79 1.84 18.02 -12.36
CA PHE A 79 2.06 16.79 -13.11
C PHE A 79 0.73 16.16 -13.58
N TYR A 80 -0.27 16.05 -12.70
CA TYR A 80 -1.58 15.53 -13.09
C TYR A 80 -2.31 16.45 -14.06
N SER A 81 -2.10 17.76 -13.98
CA SER A 81 -2.65 18.71 -14.96
C SER A 81 -2.09 18.47 -16.35
N LYS A 82 -0.79 18.23 -16.48
CA LYS A 82 -0.15 17.85 -17.74
C LYS A 82 -0.70 16.53 -18.29
N LEU A 83 -0.78 15.51 -17.46
CA LEU A 83 -1.34 14.21 -17.86
C LEU A 83 -2.79 14.32 -18.34
N LYS A 84 -3.60 15.20 -17.73
CA LYS A 84 -4.99 15.41 -18.12
C LYS A 84 -5.15 16.03 -19.51
N LEU A 85 -4.15 16.75 -20.01
CA LEU A 85 -4.12 17.26 -21.38
C LEU A 85 -3.86 16.15 -22.41
N ILE A 86 -3.18 15.07 -21.98
CA ILE A 86 -2.87 13.93 -22.85
C ILE A 86 -3.98 12.88 -22.77
N CYS A 87 -4.40 12.51 -21.56
CA CYS A 87 -5.36 11.44 -21.32
C CYS A 87 -6.67 11.97 -20.75
N SER A 88 -7.78 11.75 -21.44
CA SER A 88 -9.12 12.11 -20.96
C SER A 88 -9.64 11.21 -19.85
N LYS A 89 -9.20 9.94 -19.81
CA LYS A 89 -9.64 8.90 -18.85
C LYS A 89 -8.52 8.58 -17.86
N MET A 90 -8.56 9.24 -16.69
CA MET A 90 -7.57 9.08 -15.64
C MET A 90 -8.21 8.55 -14.36
N PHE A 91 -7.55 7.58 -13.73
CA PHE A 91 -7.96 6.94 -12.49
C PHE A 91 -6.80 6.97 -11.50
N LEU A 92 -7.10 7.17 -10.22
CA LEU A 92 -6.10 7.27 -9.17
C LEU A 92 -6.32 6.19 -8.09
N ILE A 93 -5.26 5.50 -7.73
CA ILE A 93 -5.15 4.71 -6.50
C ILE A 93 -4.23 5.48 -5.56
N HIS A 94 -4.82 6.16 -4.57
CA HIS A 94 -4.10 7.01 -3.62
C HIS A 94 -3.78 6.21 -2.36
N LEU A 95 -2.51 6.02 -2.08
CA LEU A 95 -1.98 5.22 -0.96
C LEU A 95 -1.48 6.07 0.23
N GLY A 96 -1.82 7.35 0.28
CA GLY A 96 -1.31 8.30 1.26
C GLY A 96 -2.38 9.12 1.97
N ASP A 97 -1.94 10.19 2.66
CA ASP A 97 -2.77 11.12 3.43
C ASP A 97 -3.58 10.43 4.54
N GLU A 98 -2.88 9.68 5.40
CA GLU A 98 -3.48 8.95 6.53
C GLU A 98 -4.27 9.86 7.47
N THR A 99 -3.78 11.07 7.70
CA THR A 99 -4.37 12.02 8.64
C THR A 99 -5.39 12.96 8.00
N GLY A 100 -5.52 12.96 6.68
CA GLY A 100 -6.41 13.86 5.95
C GLY A 100 -6.00 15.32 6.02
N THR A 101 -4.72 15.58 6.17
CA THR A 101 -4.17 16.92 6.39
C THR A 101 -4.31 17.82 5.17
N TYR A 102 -4.32 17.22 3.97
CA TYR A 102 -4.31 17.98 2.71
C TYR A 102 -5.73 18.18 2.16
N ASP A 103 -5.98 19.36 1.57
CA ASP A 103 -7.11 19.54 0.68
C ASP A 103 -6.74 19.06 -0.72
N LEU A 104 -7.24 17.87 -1.06
CA LEU A 104 -6.96 17.22 -2.34
C LEU A 104 -8.10 17.38 -3.35
N THR A 105 -9.07 18.25 -3.08
CA THR A 105 -10.27 18.41 -3.92
C THR A 105 -9.91 18.81 -5.34
N SER A 106 -9.04 19.80 -5.53
CA SER A 106 -8.59 20.26 -6.86
C SER A 106 -7.89 19.14 -7.64
N ILE A 107 -7.09 18.35 -6.96
CA ILE A 107 -6.36 17.23 -7.54
C ILE A 107 -7.32 16.11 -7.94
N TYR A 108 -8.21 15.69 -7.03
CA TYR A 108 -9.14 14.60 -7.29
C TYR A 108 -10.13 14.92 -8.42
N ASN A 109 -10.46 16.18 -8.63
CA ASN A 109 -11.31 16.62 -9.74
C ASN A 109 -10.69 16.39 -11.13
N LYS A 110 -9.37 16.17 -11.21
CA LYS A 110 -8.69 15.84 -12.47
C LYS A 110 -8.92 14.39 -12.90
N PHE A 111 -9.36 13.55 -11.98
CA PHE A 111 -9.58 12.10 -12.20
C PHE A 111 -11.06 11.80 -12.46
N ASN A 112 -11.30 10.76 -13.22
CA ASN A 112 -12.64 10.20 -13.43
C ASN A 112 -13.12 9.46 -12.19
N PHE A 113 -12.19 8.76 -11.48
CA PHE A 113 -12.46 8.10 -10.23
C PHE A 113 -11.19 7.96 -9.39
N VAL A 114 -11.35 7.94 -8.07
CA VAL A 114 -10.26 7.84 -7.09
C VAL A 114 -10.57 6.72 -6.10
N TRP A 115 -9.65 5.78 -5.95
CA TRP A 115 -9.62 4.85 -4.83
C TRP A 115 -8.56 5.32 -3.83
N ARG A 116 -8.93 5.44 -2.56
CA ARG A 116 -7.98 5.85 -1.52
C ARG A 116 -7.99 4.90 -0.33
N THR A 117 -6.82 4.71 0.29
CA THR A 117 -6.65 3.78 1.42
C THR A 117 -7.19 4.30 2.74
N PHE A 118 -7.24 5.61 2.96
CA PHE A 118 -7.73 6.21 4.20
C PHE A 118 -9.05 6.92 3.94
N CYS A 119 -10.12 6.39 4.52
CA CYS A 119 -11.46 6.92 4.33
C CYS A 119 -11.74 8.02 5.34
N LEU A 120 -11.84 9.24 4.85
CA LEU A 120 -12.17 10.41 5.66
C LEU A 120 -13.62 10.81 5.45
N ASN A 121 -14.29 11.24 6.50
CA ASN A 121 -15.70 11.62 6.47
C ASN A 121 -16.05 12.63 5.36
N LYS A 122 -15.13 13.57 5.09
CA LYS A 122 -15.30 14.58 4.03
C LYS A 122 -15.48 13.99 2.62
N PHE A 123 -15.13 12.73 2.40
CA PHE A 123 -15.21 12.08 1.09
C PHE A 123 -16.40 11.14 0.94
N PHE A 124 -17.14 10.80 2.01
CA PHE A 124 -18.21 9.80 1.96
C PHE A 124 -19.34 10.14 0.96
N ASN A 125 -19.60 11.41 0.74
CA ASN A 125 -20.66 11.86 -0.18
C ASN A 125 -20.16 12.09 -1.61
N ASN A 126 -18.86 11.89 -1.87
CA ASN A 126 -18.31 12.10 -3.20
C ASN A 126 -18.38 10.80 -4.01
N LYS A 127 -19.30 10.75 -4.99
CA LYS A 127 -19.51 9.57 -5.86
C LYS A 127 -18.30 9.16 -6.70
N LYS A 128 -17.30 10.06 -6.84
CA LYS A 128 -16.05 9.77 -7.56
C LYS A 128 -14.94 9.21 -6.66
N ILE A 129 -15.17 9.13 -5.36
CA ILE A 129 -14.16 8.67 -4.41
C ILE A 129 -14.69 7.42 -3.70
N SER A 130 -13.90 6.37 -3.70
CA SER A 130 -14.18 5.15 -2.95
C SER A 130 -13.01 4.79 -2.05
N CYS A 131 -13.33 4.23 -0.90
CA CYS A 131 -12.32 3.70 0.00
C CYS A 131 -11.94 2.29 -0.36
N ILE A 132 -10.66 2.01 -0.35
CA ILE A 132 -10.12 0.66 -0.40
C ILE A 132 -9.41 0.38 0.93
N PRO A 133 -9.51 -0.84 1.46
CA PRO A 133 -8.81 -1.19 2.69
C PRO A 133 -7.30 -1.08 2.49
N ILE A 134 -6.57 -0.81 3.57
CA ILE A 134 -5.13 -0.96 3.59
C ILE A 134 -4.85 -2.45 3.42
N GLY A 135 -4.06 -2.78 2.43
CA GLY A 135 -3.69 -4.16 2.14
C GLY A 135 -2.64 -4.72 3.10
N TYR A 136 -2.07 -5.83 2.72
CA TYR A 136 -1.03 -6.51 3.49
C TYR A 136 0.36 -6.01 3.11
N LYS A 137 1.31 -6.21 4.01
CA LYS A 137 2.72 -5.92 3.73
C LYS A 137 3.25 -6.88 2.66
N SER A 138 3.96 -6.36 1.67
CA SER A 138 4.59 -7.15 0.61
C SER A 138 5.52 -8.23 1.16
N GLY A 139 5.42 -9.42 0.57
CA GLY A 139 6.17 -10.60 0.99
C GLY A 139 5.53 -11.38 2.14
N VAL A 140 4.42 -10.91 2.71
CA VAL A 140 3.60 -11.71 3.63
C VAL A 140 2.81 -12.72 2.79
N CYS A 141 3.05 -14.00 3.01
CA CYS A 141 2.40 -15.08 2.28
C CYS A 141 1.39 -15.81 3.16
N LEU A 142 0.37 -16.36 2.53
CA LEU A 142 -0.53 -17.30 3.18
C LEU A 142 0.25 -18.60 3.44
N ILE A 143 0.44 -18.94 4.70
CA ILE A 143 0.99 -20.23 5.14
C ILE A 143 -0.20 -21.11 5.50
N LYS A 144 -0.14 -22.38 5.10
CA LYS A 144 -1.15 -23.36 5.49
C LYS A 144 -1.30 -23.32 7.01
N GLN A 145 -2.51 -23.09 7.47
CA GLN A 145 -2.79 -23.02 8.90
C GLN A 145 -2.45 -24.37 9.56
N GLU A 146 -1.69 -24.33 10.63
CA GLU A 146 -1.54 -25.48 11.51
C GLU A 146 -2.87 -25.73 12.23
N ASP A 147 -3.23 -26.98 12.48
CA ASP A 147 -4.51 -27.36 13.09
C ASP A 147 -4.72 -26.75 14.49
N ALA A 148 -3.63 -26.43 15.19
CA ALA A 148 -3.68 -25.74 16.48
C ALA A 148 -2.91 -24.43 16.43
N ARG A 149 -3.59 -23.32 16.74
CA ARG A 149 -2.95 -22.01 16.91
C ARG A 149 -2.19 -21.97 18.23
N LYS A 150 -0.89 -21.69 18.16
CA LYS A 150 0.02 -21.70 19.33
C LYS A 150 -0.11 -20.46 20.21
N ASN A 151 -0.52 -19.33 19.60
CA ASN A 151 -0.65 -18.06 20.31
C ASN A 151 -2.11 -17.61 20.36
N LYS A 152 -2.55 -17.16 21.51
CA LYS A 152 -3.85 -16.49 21.66
C LYS A 152 -3.84 -15.14 20.94
N TRP A 153 -2.75 -14.39 21.09
CA TRP A 153 -2.56 -13.13 20.37
C TRP A 153 -1.09 -12.90 20.02
N ALA A 154 -0.87 -12.03 19.03
CA ALA A 154 0.46 -11.57 18.65
C ALA A 154 0.48 -10.07 18.40
N PHE A 155 1.57 -9.42 18.80
CA PHE A 155 1.90 -8.06 18.44
C PHE A 155 3.28 -8.00 17.80
N ILE A 156 3.36 -7.38 16.62
CA ILE A 156 4.63 -7.16 15.90
C ILE A 156 4.64 -5.71 15.46
N GLY A 157 5.47 -4.88 16.09
CA GLY A 157 5.55 -3.48 15.70
C GLY A 157 6.14 -2.54 16.74
N THR A 158 6.00 -1.25 16.48
CA THR A 158 6.48 -0.17 17.36
C THR A 158 5.31 0.36 18.20
N PRO A 159 5.35 0.23 19.52
CA PRO A 159 4.30 0.75 20.40
C PRO A 159 4.46 2.24 20.67
N HIS A 160 4.51 3.07 19.62
CA HIS A 160 4.78 4.51 19.77
C HIS A 160 3.52 5.36 19.98
N ARG A 161 2.33 4.78 19.86
CA ARG A 161 1.04 5.44 20.12
C ARG A 161 0.48 4.95 21.46
N SER A 162 -0.14 5.84 22.26
CA SER A 162 -0.73 5.50 23.54
C SER A 162 -1.67 4.30 23.46
N SER A 163 -2.56 4.27 22.45
CA SER A 163 -3.49 3.16 22.23
C SER A 163 -2.82 1.79 22.09
N ARG A 164 -1.60 1.74 21.51
CA ARG A 164 -0.86 0.48 21.40
C ARG A 164 -0.24 0.04 22.72
N HIS A 165 0.16 0.98 23.58
CA HIS A 165 0.58 0.66 24.93
C HIS A 165 -0.57 0.11 25.75
N ASP A 166 -1.74 0.73 25.68
CA ASP A 166 -2.94 0.30 26.38
C ASP A 166 -3.37 -1.11 25.95
N ILE A 167 -3.39 -1.39 24.65
CA ILE A 167 -3.65 -2.72 24.10
C ILE A 167 -2.65 -3.75 24.66
N LEU A 168 -1.35 -3.46 24.60
CA LEU A 168 -0.32 -4.36 25.09
C LEU A 168 -0.45 -4.63 26.58
N PHE A 169 -0.85 -3.63 27.36
CA PHE A 169 -1.11 -3.77 28.79
C PHE A 169 -2.33 -4.65 29.03
N GLN A 170 -3.45 -4.38 28.39
CA GLN A 170 -4.71 -5.15 28.53
C GLN A 170 -4.55 -6.63 28.18
N TYR A 171 -3.72 -6.95 27.17
CA TYR A 171 -3.51 -8.33 26.74
C TYR A 171 -2.31 -9.02 27.38
N SER A 172 -1.56 -8.34 28.28
CA SER A 172 -0.31 -8.85 28.87
C SER A 172 -0.47 -10.22 29.57
N ASP A 173 -1.61 -10.44 30.20
CA ASP A 173 -1.90 -11.65 31.00
C ASP A 173 -2.49 -12.79 30.17
N ILE A 174 -2.90 -12.53 28.94
CA ILE A 174 -3.45 -13.56 28.05
C ILE A 174 -2.30 -14.37 27.45
N LYS A 175 -2.21 -15.65 27.79
CA LYS A 175 -1.16 -16.56 27.34
C LYS A 175 -1.75 -17.81 26.69
N PRO A 176 -1.02 -18.46 25.79
CA PRO A 176 0.29 -18.06 25.24
C PRO A 176 0.19 -16.88 24.28
N SER A 177 1.25 -16.07 24.20
CA SER A 177 1.29 -14.88 23.35
C SER A 177 2.65 -14.68 22.69
N PHE A 178 2.67 -13.97 21.57
CA PHE A 178 3.90 -13.52 20.91
C PHE A 178 3.91 -12.00 20.86
N CYS A 179 4.96 -11.38 21.40
CA CYS A 179 5.10 -9.91 21.41
C CYS A 179 6.51 -9.50 20.96
N HIS A 180 6.62 -8.91 19.79
CA HIS A 180 7.86 -8.35 19.26
C HIS A 180 7.75 -6.83 19.15
N LYS A 181 8.34 -6.13 20.10
CA LYS A 181 8.36 -4.67 20.15
C LYS A 181 9.60 -4.14 19.44
N THR A 182 9.40 -3.30 18.44
CA THR A 182 10.50 -2.56 17.80
C THR A 182 10.66 -1.17 18.45
N LYS A 183 11.90 -0.71 18.62
CA LYS A 183 12.16 0.63 19.21
C LYS A 183 11.93 1.76 18.21
N LYS A 184 12.15 1.50 16.93
CA LYS A 184 11.99 2.46 15.83
C LYS A 184 11.34 1.78 14.65
N PHE A 185 10.59 2.55 13.88
CA PHE A 185 10.03 2.09 12.61
C PHE A 185 11.15 1.57 11.70
N ASN A 186 10.95 0.41 11.11
CA ASN A 186 11.92 -0.30 10.24
C ASN A 186 13.27 -0.70 10.89
N LYS A 187 13.39 -0.74 12.21
CA LYS A 187 14.56 -1.33 12.91
C LYS A 187 14.15 -2.59 13.67
N ASN A 188 15.01 -3.61 13.63
CA ASN A 188 14.76 -4.92 14.26
C ASN A 188 13.46 -5.58 13.79
N ILE A 189 13.23 -5.54 12.49
CA ILE A 189 12.02 -6.10 11.87
C ILE A 189 12.19 -7.61 11.79
N ILE A 190 11.14 -8.34 12.15
CA ILE A 190 11.01 -9.75 11.81
C ILE A 190 10.90 -9.87 10.29
N ASP A 191 11.59 -10.81 9.70
CA ASP A 191 11.44 -11.07 8.27
C ASP A 191 10.01 -11.52 7.93
N THR A 192 9.61 -11.34 6.67
CA THR A 192 8.23 -11.57 6.26
C THR A 192 7.79 -13.03 6.34
N ILE A 193 8.71 -13.97 6.18
CA ILE A 193 8.41 -15.41 6.30
C ILE A 193 8.15 -15.74 7.76
N GLN A 194 9.01 -15.29 8.66
CA GLN A 194 8.82 -15.48 10.10
C GLN A 194 7.55 -14.80 10.59
N MET A 195 7.28 -13.57 10.12
CA MET A 195 6.04 -12.86 10.42
C MET A 195 4.82 -13.66 9.96
N SER A 196 4.83 -14.19 8.75
CA SER A 196 3.74 -15.02 8.22
C SER A 196 3.50 -16.27 9.07
N LYS A 197 4.57 -16.93 9.53
CA LYS A 197 4.48 -18.10 10.44
C LYS A 197 3.85 -17.74 11.80
N ILE A 198 4.26 -16.60 12.37
CA ILE A 198 3.70 -16.13 13.65
C ILE A 198 2.22 -15.80 13.50
N LEU A 199 1.86 -15.04 12.44
CA LEU A 199 0.48 -14.66 12.20
C LEU A 199 -0.43 -15.86 11.93
N SER A 200 0.02 -16.86 11.17
CA SER A 200 -0.76 -18.07 10.90
C SER A 200 -0.97 -18.94 12.16
N ALA A 201 -0.03 -18.87 13.11
CA ALA A 201 -0.10 -19.57 14.39
C ALA A 201 -0.80 -18.77 15.51
N THR A 202 -1.48 -17.68 15.19
CA THR A 202 -2.10 -16.76 16.17
C THR A 202 -3.61 -16.69 15.96
N GLU A 203 -4.39 -16.71 17.06
CA GLU A 203 -5.85 -16.64 17.03
C GLU A 203 -6.32 -15.24 16.67
N PHE A 204 -5.75 -14.20 17.29
CA PHE A 204 -6.08 -12.83 16.93
C PHE A 204 -4.87 -11.87 17.03
N ILE A 205 -4.95 -10.76 16.29
CA ILE A 205 -3.92 -9.74 16.21
C ILE A 205 -4.57 -8.41 16.56
N PRO A 206 -4.24 -7.82 17.73
CA PRO A 206 -4.74 -6.50 18.09
C PRO A 206 -4.08 -5.43 17.20
N CYS A 207 -4.88 -4.51 16.65
CA CYS A 207 -4.47 -3.45 15.72
C CYS A 207 -4.33 -2.09 16.42
#